data_ce1d30941986c9ccbf712c3a0814527a
#
_entry.id   ce1d30941986c9ccbf712c3a0814527a
#
_cell.length_a   1.000
_cell.length_b   1.000
_cell.length_c   1.000
_cell.angle_alpha   90.00
_cell.angle_beta   90.00
_cell.angle_gamma   90.00
#
_symmetry.space_group_name_H-M   'P 1'
#
loop_
_entity.id
_entity.type
_entity.pdbx_description
1 polymer ?
#
loop_
_entity_poly.entity_id
_entity_poly.type
_entity_poly.pdbx_seq_one_letter_code
_entity_poly.pdbx_strand_id
1 'polypeptide(L)'
;MMSYLTGLVLIAGSLALFSRGALERCASVIIANWVAQFVYNDWLGTFTPWGWFTIIDAISAIVILWMPAGRWQAILGGTYVAQIVCHFIYAKGGLVQHDYWQVLTNIAWLQLMLLGVWGYGSGASRFAVRWRSEHPHKTHNGGLA
;
A
#
# COMPACT_ATOMS: atom_id res chain seq x y z
N MET A 1 -3.97 -10.89 -24.17
CA MET A 1 -3.43 -10.88 -22.79
C MET A 1 -3.48 -9.48 -22.15
N MET A 2 -3.25 -8.43 -22.89
CA MET A 2 -3.25 -7.03 -22.43
C MET A 2 -4.57 -6.50 -21.87
N SER A 3 -5.70 -6.89 -22.46
CA SER A 3 -7.03 -6.44 -21.99
C SER A 3 -7.33 -6.85 -20.53
N TYR A 4 -6.82 -8.00 -20.10
CA TYR A 4 -7.03 -8.48 -18.73
C TYR A 4 -6.25 -7.68 -17.69
N LEU A 5 -4.99 -7.33 -17.99
CA LEU A 5 -4.16 -6.54 -17.06
C LEU A 5 -4.66 -5.11 -16.95
N THR A 6 -5.06 -4.50 -18.06
CA THR A 6 -5.70 -3.17 -18.03
C THR A 6 -7.00 -3.20 -17.21
N GLY A 7 -7.83 -4.26 -17.40
CA GLY A 7 -9.02 -4.48 -16.60
C GLY A 7 -8.72 -4.61 -15.11
N LEU A 8 -7.66 -5.35 -14.74
CA LEU A 8 -7.22 -5.52 -13.36
C LEU A 8 -6.78 -4.20 -12.71
N VAL A 9 -6.01 -3.37 -13.44
CA VAL A 9 -5.61 -2.03 -12.98
C VAL A 9 -6.82 -1.13 -12.78
N LEU A 10 -7.79 -1.14 -13.70
CA LEU A 10 -9.01 -0.36 -13.58
C LEU A 10 -9.88 -0.82 -12.41
N ILE A 11 -10.00 -2.14 -12.20
CA ILE A 11 -10.72 -2.72 -11.05
C ILE A 11 -10.02 -2.36 -9.74
N ALA A 12 -8.70 -2.55 -9.65
CA ALA A 12 -7.95 -2.21 -8.45
C ALA A 12 -7.99 -0.71 -8.14
N GLY A 13 -7.88 0.14 -9.16
CA GLY A 13 -8.04 1.59 -9.04
C GLY A 13 -9.45 1.99 -8.58
N SER A 14 -10.48 1.36 -9.14
CA SER A 14 -11.86 1.58 -8.70
C SER A 14 -12.08 1.14 -7.26
N LEU A 15 -11.59 -0.03 -6.87
CA LEU A 15 -11.64 -0.50 -5.48
C LEU A 15 -10.89 0.45 -4.54
N ALA A 16 -9.75 1.00 -4.95
CA ALA A 16 -9.00 1.98 -4.16
C ALA A 16 -9.82 3.24 -3.89
N LEU A 17 -10.58 3.71 -4.88
CA LEU A 17 -11.40 4.92 -4.77
C LEU A 17 -12.70 4.70 -3.98
N PHE A 18 -13.33 3.54 -4.13
CA PHE A 18 -14.66 3.25 -3.58
C PHE A 18 -14.63 2.38 -2.32
N SER A 19 -13.50 1.79 -1.93
CA SER A 19 -13.43 1.00 -0.71
C SER A 19 -13.64 1.88 0.54
N ARG A 20 -14.38 1.35 1.51
CA ARG A 20 -14.73 2.09 2.72
C ARG A 20 -13.64 2.08 3.78
N GLY A 21 -12.76 1.10 3.75
CA GLY A 21 -11.68 0.91 4.73
C GLY A 21 -10.36 1.54 4.26
N ALA A 22 -9.66 2.26 5.14
CA ALA A 22 -8.36 2.84 4.82
C ALA A 22 -7.33 1.78 4.44
N LEU A 23 -7.33 0.62 5.13
CA LEU A 23 -6.45 -0.51 4.82
C LEU A 23 -6.71 -1.07 3.41
N GLU A 24 -7.99 -1.29 3.07
CA GLU A 24 -8.39 -1.84 1.76
C GLU A 24 -8.00 -0.88 0.63
N ARG A 25 -8.22 0.42 0.83
CA ARG A 25 -7.79 1.45 -0.13
C ARG A 25 -6.29 1.46 -0.34
N CYS A 26 -5.51 1.44 0.74
CA CYS A 26 -4.05 1.40 0.64
C CYS A 26 -3.57 0.11 -0.05
N ALA A 27 -4.13 -1.04 0.29
CA ALA A 27 -3.81 -2.31 -0.36
C ALA A 27 -4.12 -2.25 -1.86
N SER A 28 -5.29 -1.73 -2.24
CA SER A 28 -5.68 -1.59 -3.65
C SER A 28 -4.75 -0.65 -4.43
N VAL A 29 -4.34 0.47 -3.82
CA VAL A 29 -3.37 1.40 -4.45
C VAL A 29 -2.02 0.72 -4.66
N ILE A 30 -1.51 -0.05 -3.68
CA ILE A 30 -0.24 -0.76 -3.80
C ILE A 30 -0.32 -1.81 -4.91
N ILE A 31 -1.40 -2.60 -4.95
CA ILE A 31 -1.60 -3.61 -6.00
C ILE A 31 -1.70 -2.93 -7.37
N ALA A 32 -2.49 -1.85 -7.51
CA ALA A 32 -2.64 -1.13 -8.76
C ALA A 32 -1.30 -0.53 -9.24
N ASN A 33 -0.52 0.03 -8.32
CA ASN A 33 0.81 0.55 -8.61
C ASN A 33 1.73 -0.54 -9.17
N TRP A 34 1.81 -1.70 -8.50
CA TRP A 34 2.65 -2.80 -8.94
C TRP A 34 2.22 -3.36 -10.30
N VAL A 35 0.91 -3.56 -10.49
CA VAL A 35 0.38 -4.04 -11.75
C VAL A 35 0.67 -3.04 -12.88
N ALA A 36 0.52 -1.73 -12.61
CA ALA A 36 0.83 -0.69 -13.60
C ALA A 36 2.31 -0.67 -13.97
N GLN A 37 3.22 -0.80 -12.99
CA GLN A 37 4.67 -0.88 -13.25
C GLN A 37 5.04 -2.15 -14.01
N PHE A 38 4.45 -3.29 -13.66
CA PHE A 38 4.68 -4.56 -14.35
C PHE A 38 4.20 -4.50 -15.81
N VAL A 39 2.98 -4.03 -16.04
CA VAL A 39 2.41 -3.87 -17.39
C VAL A 39 3.26 -2.92 -18.23
N TYR A 40 3.71 -1.82 -17.64
CA TYR A 40 4.55 -0.87 -18.33
C TYR A 40 5.90 -1.47 -18.73
N ASN A 41 6.55 -2.19 -17.81
CA ASN A 41 7.84 -2.81 -18.06
C ASN A 41 7.78 -3.91 -19.16
N ASP A 42 6.70 -4.70 -19.15
CA ASP A 42 6.48 -5.75 -20.15
C ASP A 42 6.13 -5.18 -21.53
N TRP A 43 5.47 -4.03 -21.57
CA TRP A 43 4.89 -3.47 -22.82
C TRP A 43 5.76 -2.45 -23.52
N LEU A 44 6.45 -1.61 -22.77
CA LEU A 44 7.19 -0.47 -23.31
C LEU A 44 8.71 -0.66 -23.25
N GLY A 45 9.18 -1.79 -22.84
CA GLY A 45 10.55 -2.32 -22.64
C GLY A 45 11.78 -1.63 -23.21
N THR A 46 11.62 -0.48 -23.86
CA THR A 46 12.69 0.28 -24.51
C THR A 46 12.84 1.72 -24.00
N PHE A 47 11.94 2.25 -23.19
CA PHE A 47 12.04 3.60 -22.63
C PHE A 47 12.50 3.58 -21.19
N THR A 48 13.23 4.64 -20.79
CA THR A 48 13.72 4.85 -19.42
C THR A 48 12.60 4.67 -18.39
N PRO A 49 12.50 3.51 -17.71
CA PRO A 49 11.33 3.16 -16.89
C PRO A 49 11.15 4.07 -15.70
N TRP A 50 12.24 4.71 -15.22
CA TRP A 50 12.24 5.54 -14.04
C TRP A 50 11.26 6.73 -14.11
N GLY A 51 11.05 7.34 -15.28
CA GLY A 51 10.16 8.50 -15.43
C GLY A 51 8.70 8.13 -15.17
N TRP A 52 8.23 7.05 -15.76
CA TRP A 52 6.88 6.55 -15.56
C TRP A 52 6.65 6.01 -14.16
N PHE A 53 7.62 5.26 -13.63
CA PHE A 53 7.54 4.76 -12.26
C PHE A 53 7.46 5.90 -11.26
N THR A 54 8.22 6.98 -11.46
CA THR A 54 8.13 8.19 -10.63
C THR A 54 6.71 8.79 -10.66
N ILE A 55 6.07 8.86 -11.84
CA ILE A 55 4.70 9.40 -11.97
C ILE A 55 3.70 8.50 -11.26
N ILE A 56 3.78 7.18 -11.49
CA ILE A 56 2.87 6.20 -10.86
C ILE A 56 3.03 6.21 -9.34
N ASP A 57 4.25 6.27 -8.84
CA ASP A 57 4.55 6.34 -7.40
C ASP A 57 4.08 7.67 -6.79
N ALA A 58 4.23 8.78 -7.50
CA ALA A 58 3.74 10.09 -7.05
C ALA A 58 2.21 10.10 -6.96
N ILE A 59 1.50 9.55 -7.94
CA ILE A 59 0.04 9.41 -7.91
C ILE A 59 -0.36 8.53 -6.73
N SER A 60 0.31 7.40 -6.52
CA SER A 60 0.04 6.48 -5.41
C SER A 60 0.27 7.15 -4.05
N ALA A 61 1.37 7.91 -3.90
CA ALA A 61 1.65 8.69 -2.71
C ALA A 61 0.55 9.71 -2.42
N ILE A 62 0.14 10.48 -3.44
CA ILE A 62 -0.93 11.47 -3.33
C ILE A 62 -2.24 10.82 -2.89
N VAL A 63 -2.65 9.72 -3.53
CA VAL A 63 -3.90 9.02 -3.21
C VAL A 63 -3.88 8.50 -1.77
N ILE A 64 -2.77 7.91 -1.32
CA ILE A 64 -2.64 7.40 0.06
C ILE A 64 -2.65 8.54 1.07
N LEU A 65 -1.92 9.62 0.82
CA LEU A 65 -1.81 10.76 1.73
C LEU A 65 -3.04 11.67 1.73
N TRP A 66 -3.85 11.64 0.66
CA TRP A 66 -5.13 12.36 0.59
C TRP A 66 -6.19 11.77 1.52
N MET A 67 -6.03 10.53 1.94
CA MET A 67 -6.94 9.89 2.89
C MET A 67 -6.77 10.50 4.28
N PRO A 68 -7.83 10.49 5.14
CA PRO A 68 -7.72 10.97 6.52
C PRO A 68 -6.55 10.27 7.22
N ALA A 69 -5.63 11.09 7.72
CA ALA A 69 -4.31 10.65 8.13
C ALA A 69 -4.32 9.76 9.39
N GLY A 70 -4.15 8.46 9.20
CA GLY A 70 -3.67 7.55 10.22
C GLY A 70 -2.15 7.38 10.13
N ARG A 71 -1.51 6.92 11.20
CA ARG A 71 -0.06 6.66 11.21
C ARG A 71 0.38 5.73 10.06
N TRP A 72 -0.43 4.74 9.75
CA TRP A 72 -0.12 3.75 8.71
C TRP A 72 -0.11 4.33 7.31
N GLN A 73 -1.03 5.25 7.00
CA GLN A 73 -1.04 5.94 5.71
C GLN A 73 0.21 6.83 5.56
N ALA A 74 0.61 7.53 6.63
CA ALA A 74 1.82 8.35 6.60
C ALA A 74 3.09 7.49 6.37
N ILE A 75 3.19 6.33 7.04
CA ILE A 75 4.31 5.40 6.84
C ILE A 75 4.31 4.85 5.41
N LEU A 76 3.16 4.39 4.90
CA LEU A 76 3.05 3.87 3.52
C LEU A 76 3.30 4.97 2.49
N GLY A 77 2.78 6.17 2.68
CA GLY A 77 3.11 7.33 1.83
C GLY A 77 4.61 7.64 1.83
N GLY A 78 5.27 7.53 2.97
CA GLY A 78 6.72 7.67 3.10
C GLY A 78 7.51 6.65 2.27
N THR A 79 7.02 5.41 2.13
CA THR A 79 7.68 4.42 1.26
C THR A 79 7.64 4.81 -0.21
N TYR A 80 6.55 5.43 -0.67
CA TYR A 80 6.47 5.95 -2.04
C TYR A 80 7.39 7.15 -2.26
N VAL A 81 7.53 8.03 -1.27
CA VAL A 81 8.53 9.11 -1.34
C VAL A 81 9.94 8.54 -1.46
N ALA A 82 10.26 7.47 -0.71
CA ALA A 82 11.53 6.78 -0.83
C ALA A 82 11.75 6.16 -2.23
N GLN A 83 10.71 5.58 -2.85
CA GLN A 83 10.78 5.08 -4.23
C GLN A 83 11.04 6.23 -5.22
N ILE A 84 10.34 7.36 -5.10
CA ILE A 84 10.55 8.54 -5.93
C ILE A 84 12.00 9.03 -5.82
N VAL A 85 12.54 9.13 -4.61
CA VAL A 85 13.95 9.51 -4.39
C VAL A 85 14.89 8.50 -5.06
N CYS A 86 14.61 7.19 -4.94
CA CYS A 86 15.38 6.14 -5.61
C CYS A 86 15.38 6.31 -7.14
N HIS A 87 14.24 6.65 -7.75
CA HIS A 87 14.15 6.94 -9.17
C HIS A 87 15.02 8.12 -9.60
N PHE A 88 15.01 9.21 -8.81
CA PHE A 88 15.87 10.36 -9.09
C PHE A 88 17.36 10.04 -8.95
N ILE A 89 17.76 9.28 -7.94
CA ILE A 89 19.16 8.85 -7.78
C ILE A 89 19.59 8.00 -8.98
N TYR A 90 18.76 7.06 -9.40
CA TYR A 90 19.02 6.22 -10.56
C TYR A 90 19.13 7.07 -11.85
N ALA A 91 18.20 8.01 -12.05
CA ALA A 91 18.20 8.91 -13.22
C ALA A 91 19.46 9.77 -13.31
N LYS A 92 20.07 10.11 -12.17
CA LYS A 92 21.33 10.87 -12.09
C LYS A 92 22.58 9.98 -12.17
N GLY A 93 22.43 8.68 -12.40
CA GLY A 93 23.54 7.72 -12.49
C GLY A 93 24.16 7.35 -11.14
N GLY A 94 23.48 7.66 -10.02
CA GLY A 94 23.94 7.32 -8.68
C GLY A 94 23.71 5.86 -8.26
N LEU A 95 22.98 5.09 -9.07
CA LEU A 95 22.73 3.66 -8.86
C LEU A 95 22.93 2.91 -10.18
N VAL A 96 23.51 1.72 -10.11
CA VAL A 96 23.50 0.78 -11.22
C VAL A 96 22.15 0.06 -11.29
N GLN A 97 21.79 -0.44 -12.46
CA GLN A 97 20.46 -1.01 -12.71
C GLN A 97 20.09 -2.14 -11.73
N HIS A 98 21.06 -2.99 -11.39
CA HIS A 98 20.84 -4.10 -10.45
C HIS A 98 20.45 -3.59 -9.05
N ASP A 99 21.21 -2.64 -8.50
CA ASP A 99 20.97 -2.08 -7.17
C ASP A 99 19.65 -1.30 -7.13
N TYR A 100 19.34 -0.58 -8.20
CA TYR A 100 18.07 0.12 -8.35
C TYR A 100 16.88 -0.85 -8.22
N TRP A 101 16.87 -1.95 -8.95
CA TRP A 101 15.80 -2.94 -8.87
C TRP A 101 15.75 -3.63 -7.49
N GLN A 102 16.90 -3.88 -6.88
CA GLN A 102 16.97 -4.48 -5.54
C GLN A 102 16.35 -3.55 -4.50
N VAL A 103 16.66 -2.25 -4.53
CA VAL A 103 16.07 -1.26 -3.62
C VAL A 103 14.57 -1.19 -3.78
N LEU A 104 14.06 -1.09 -5.02
CA LEU A 104 12.61 -1.04 -5.27
C LEU A 104 11.91 -2.30 -4.77
N THR A 105 12.49 -3.48 -5.02
CA THR A 105 11.95 -4.76 -4.53
C THR A 105 11.89 -4.79 -3.00
N ASN A 106 12.94 -4.32 -2.32
CA ASN A 106 12.96 -4.27 -0.87
C ASN A 106 11.88 -3.32 -0.31
N ILE A 107 11.68 -2.15 -0.94
CA ILE A 107 10.61 -1.22 -0.55
C ILE A 107 9.24 -1.87 -0.79
N ALA A 108 9.05 -2.58 -1.88
CA ALA A 108 7.83 -3.30 -2.18
C ALA A 108 7.50 -4.37 -1.12
N TRP A 109 8.50 -5.17 -0.71
CA TRP A 109 8.33 -6.10 0.39
C TRP A 109 8.01 -5.40 1.71
N LEU A 110 8.65 -4.27 2.00
CA LEU A 110 8.35 -3.46 3.18
C LEU A 110 6.88 -2.99 3.16
N GLN A 111 6.36 -2.54 2.02
CA GLN A 111 4.96 -2.14 1.87
C GLN A 111 4.01 -3.29 2.20
N LEU A 112 4.29 -4.51 1.71
CA LEU A 112 3.49 -5.70 2.03
C LEU A 112 3.53 -6.05 3.52
N MET A 113 4.71 -6.01 4.13
CA MET A 113 4.87 -6.26 5.57
C MET A 113 4.10 -5.24 6.41
N LEU A 114 4.16 -3.96 6.05
CA LEU A 114 3.42 -2.89 6.71
C LEU A 114 1.91 -3.10 6.60
N LEU A 115 1.40 -3.48 5.42
CA LEU A 115 -0.02 -3.83 5.24
C LEU A 115 -0.42 -5.03 6.09
N GLY A 116 0.41 -6.07 6.16
CA GLY A 116 0.18 -7.25 6.97
C GLY A 116 0.09 -6.93 8.46
N VAL A 117 1.05 -6.16 8.98
CA VAL A 117 1.07 -5.72 10.38
C VAL A 117 -0.14 -4.84 10.70
N TRP A 118 -0.48 -3.89 9.82
CA TRP A 118 -1.66 -3.05 10.00
C TRP A 118 -2.96 -3.86 9.94
N GLY A 119 -3.08 -4.76 8.97
CA GLY A 119 -4.25 -5.64 8.83
C GLY A 119 -4.45 -6.52 10.05
N TYR A 120 -3.39 -7.15 10.55
CA TYR A 120 -3.43 -7.96 11.76
C TYR A 120 -3.84 -7.14 12.99
N GLY A 121 -3.20 -5.99 13.23
CA GLY A 121 -3.51 -5.13 14.37
C GLY A 121 -4.94 -4.61 14.35
N SER A 122 -5.46 -4.23 13.18
CA SER A 122 -6.85 -3.77 13.04
C SER A 122 -7.87 -4.92 13.16
N GLY A 123 -7.52 -6.13 12.74
CA GLY A 123 -8.33 -7.33 12.92
C GLY A 123 -8.41 -7.75 14.37
N ALA A 124 -7.27 -7.82 15.06
CA ALA A 124 -7.20 -8.18 16.47
C ALA A 124 -7.99 -7.21 17.37
N SER A 125 -7.92 -5.91 17.11
CA SER A 125 -8.68 -4.91 17.87
C SER A 125 -10.20 -5.06 17.67
N ARG A 126 -10.66 -5.31 16.44
CA ARG A 126 -12.09 -5.56 16.15
C ARG A 126 -12.59 -6.84 16.83
N PHE A 127 -11.79 -7.90 16.80
CA PHE A 127 -12.12 -9.14 17.49
C PHE A 127 -12.23 -8.95 19.01
N ALA A 128 -11.27 -8.25 19.62
CA ALA A 128 -11.27 -7.97 21.06
C ALA A 128 -12.48 -7.14 21.51
N VAL A 129 -12.88 -6.14 20.71
CA VAL A 129 -14.09 -5.33 20.97
C VAL A 129 -15.34 -6.21 20.89
N ARG A 130 -15.47 -7.02 19.84
CA ARG A 130 -16.61 -7.91 19.67
C ARG A 130 -16.70 -8.94 20.78
N TRP A 131 -15.58 -9.58 21.15
CA TRP A 131 -15.54 -10.55 22.23
C TRP A 131 -15.97 -9.94 23.56
N ARG A 132 -15.54 -8.71 23.87
CA ARG A 132 -15.92 -7.98 25.09
C ARG A 132 -17.41 -7.62 25.10
N SER A 133 -18.01 -7.30 23.95
CA SER A 133 -19.44 -7.01 23.86
C SER A 133 -20.31 -8.27 24.02
N GLU A 134 -19.81 -9.41 23.58
CA GLU A 134 -20.52 -10.70 23.71
C GLU A 134 -20.36 -11.33 25.10
N HIS A 135 -19.30 -10.92 25.84
CA HIS A 135 -19.01 -11.43 27.19
C HIS A 135 -18.90 -10.26 28.19
N PRO A 136 -20.00 -9.52 28.43
CA PRO A 136 -20.00 -8.47 29.44
C PRO A 136 -19.65 -9.09 30.80
N HIS A 137 -18.63 -8.56 31.47
CA HIS A 137 -18.28 -8.98 32.84
C HIS A 137 -19.54 -8.87 33.69
N LYS A 138 -20.08 -10.01 34.13
CA LYS A 138 -21.03 -10.05 35.21
C LYS A 138 -20.29 -9.48 36.42
N THR A 139 -20.46 -8.21 36.71
CA THR A 139 -20.05 -7.63 37.97
C THR A 139 -20.82 -8.41 39.02
N HIS A 140 -20.13 -9.29 39.73
CA HIS A 140 -20.61 -9.89 40.93
C HIS A 140 -20.77 -8.76 41.96
N ASN A 141 -21.93 -8.09 41.94
CA ASN A 141 -22.39 -7.32 43.07
C ASN A 141 -22.75 -8.35 44.16
N GLY A 142 -21.71 -8.85 44.82
CA GLY A 142 -21.85 -9.52 46.12
C GLY A 142 -22.37 -8.48 47.10
N GLY A 143 -23.70 -8.38 47.21
CA GLY A 143 -24.32 -7.67 48.29
C GLY A 143 -23.87 -8.31 49.60
N LEU A 144 -23.09 -7.56 50.38
CA LEU A 144 -22.93 -7.81 51.77
C LEU A 144 -24.22 -7.29 52.39
N ALA A 145 -25.11 -8.24 52.76
CA ALA A 145 -26.19 -8.01 53.67
C ALA A 145 -25.71 -8.32 55.10
#